data_286b9a301ced03643cd16318204d039f
#
_entry.id   286b9a301ced03643cd16318204d039f
#
_cell.length_a   1.000
_cell.length_b   1.000
_cell.length_c   1.000
_cell.angle_alpha   90.00
_cell.angle_beta   90.00
_cell.angle_gamma   90.00
#
_symmetry.space_group_name_H-M   'P 1'
#
loop_
_entity.id
_entity.type
_entity.pdbx_description
1 polymer ?
#
loop_
_entity_poly.entity_id
_entity_poly.type
_entity_poly.pdbx_seq_one_letter_code
_entity_poly.pdbx_strand_id
1 'polypeptide(L)'
;MSSLENKLKKLEKTLLAGPREISVYDDMPYAIYLYLPEEEWTLRNEIEGLIIRLSHNGKQVSVISFEKVLWELIRNVESIDSGEGLNALIEQETSMGFSEAQKTIQKYLSGELYGNSEISIIDAIEKHAKTLDPQKDVIFLMHAGALSPHMYHISSMAERMQDRKIAIPVIIFYPGTKEGTISLRFMDLRDKEPTGNYRIKIFGDEA
;
A
#
# COMPACT_ATOMS: atom_id res chain seq x y z
N MET A 1 11.21 18.41 -18.10
CA MET A 1 10.34 17.42 -17.45
C MET A 1 11.21 16.35 -16.85
N SER A 2 11.00 16.01 -15.59
CA SER A 2 11.74 14.94 -14.93
C SER A 2 11.31 13.58 -15.49
N SER A 3 12.19 12.57 -15.39
CA SER A 3 11.83 11.18 -15.73
C SER A 3 10.57 10.73 -14.97
N LEU A 4 10.46 11.11 -13.69
CA LEU A 4 9.35 10.81 -12.81
C LEU A 4 8.03 11.43 -13.28
N GLU A 5 8.04 12.69 -13.73
CA GLU A 5 6.85 13.36 -14.26
C GLU A 5 6.29 12.62 -15.49
N ASN A 6 7.17 12.15 -16.39
CA ASN A 6 6.73 11.40 -17.57
C ASN A 6 6.13 10.03 -17.20
N LYS A 7 6.68 9.36 -16.20
CA LYS A 7 6.16 8.09 -15.68
C LYS A 7 4.78 8.29 -15.04
N LEU A 8 4.58 9.38 -14.28
CA LEU A 8 3.28 9.72 -13.70
C LEU A 8 2.21 10.08 -14.73
N LYS A 9 2.58 10.68 -15.87
CA LYS A 9 1.63 10.97 -16.97
C LYS A 9 0.99 9.69 -17.54
N LYS A 10 1.73 8.58 -17.59
CA LYS A 10 1.17 7.31 -18.03
C LYS A 10 0.13 6.78 -17.03
N LEU A 11 0.44 6.85 -15.74
CA LEU A 11 -0.52 6.52 -14.69
C LEU A 11 -1.76 7.41 -14.79
N GLU A 12 -1.59 8.74 -14.90
CA GLU A 12 -2.68 9.71 -15.05
C GLU A 12 -3.59 9.35 -16.23
N LYS A 13 -3.02 9.13 -17.42
CA LYS A 13 -3.78 8.72 -18.61
C LYS A 13 -4.58 7.45 -18.37
N THR A 14 -4.01 6.45 -17.71
CA THR A 14 -4.68 5.18 -17.40
C THR A 14 -5.82 5.39 -16.42
N LEU A 15 -5.63 6.19 -15.36
CA LEU A 15 -6.67 6.50 -14.38
C LEU A 15 -7.86 7.24 -15.00
N LEU A 16 -7.60 8.15 -15.94
CA LEU A 16 -8.65 8.89 -16.67
C LEU A 16 -9.39 8.03 -17.67
N ALA A 17 -8.77 7.00 -18.24
CA ALA A 17 -9.39 6.08 -19.17
C ALA A 17 -10.39 5.12 -18.47
N GLY A 18 -10.23 4.91 -17.16
CA GLY A 18 -11.18 4.17 -16.33
C GLY A 18 -10.61 2.93 -15.63
N PRO A 19 -11.39 2.33 -14.72
CA PRO A 19 -10.91 1.22 -13.87
C PRO A 19 -10.41 -0.01 -14.65
N ARG A 20 -11.01 -0.31 -15.80
CA ARG A 20 -10.62 -1.44 -16.66
C ARG A 20 -9.21 -1.33 -17.23
N GLU A 21 -8.71 -0.12 -17.42
CA GLU A 21 -7.36 0.11 -17.93
C GLU A 21 -6.28 -0.07 -16.86
N ILE A 22 -6.66 -0.08 -15.59
CA ILE A 22 -5.75 -0.25 -14.46
C ILE A 22 -5.46 -1.72 -14.22
N SER A 23 -6.44 -2.56 -14.46
CA SER A 23 -6.34 -3.99 -14.21
C SER A 23 -5.74 -4.76 -15.39
N VAL A 24 -4.97 -5.80 -15.06
CA VAL A 24 -4.62 -6.86 -16.02
C VAL A 24 -5.76 -7.87 -16.15
N TYR A 25 -6.64 -7.91 -15.12
CA TYR A 25 -7.83 -8.76 -15.03
C TYR A 25 -9.04 -7.88 -14.75
N ASP A 26 -10.13 -8.08 -15.45
CA ASP A 26 -11.32 -7.20 -15.49
C ASP A 26 -11.98 -6.89 -14.12
N ASP A 27 -11.67 -7.66 -13.10
CA ASP A 27 -12.31 -7.59 -11.78
C ASP A 27 -11.40 -7.10 -10.64
N MET A 28 -10.15 -6.71 -10.93
CA MET A 28 -9.18 -6.29 -9.91
C MET A 28 -8.46 -5.01 -10.28
N PRO A 29 -9.04 -3.83 -9.98
CA PRO A 29 -8.46 -2.54 -10.39
C PRO A 29 -7.29 -2.11 -9.50
N TYR A 30 -6.28 -2.99 -9.36
CA TYR A 30 -5.09 -2.74 -8.56
C TYR A 30 -3.87 -2.58 -9.44
N ALA A 31 -3.00 -1.62 -9.07
CA ALA A 31 -1.71 -1.44 -9.71
C ALA A 31 -0.64 -1.01 -8.70
N ILE A 32 0.60 -1.29 -9.04
CA ILE A 32 1.76 -0.78 -8.32
C ILE A 32 2.37 0.36 -9.15
N TYR A 33 2.68 1.47 -8.49
CA TYR A 33 3.57 2.49 -9.00
C TYR A 33 4.93 2.34 -8.34
N LEU A 34 5.90 1.86 -9.11
CA LEU A 34 7.27 1.61 -8.67
C LEU A 34 8.10 2.89 -8.78
N TYR A 35 8.85 3.22 -7.74
CA TYR A 35 9.77 4.35 -7.71
C TYR A 35 11.00 4.03 -6.85
N LEU A 36 12.10 4.71 -7.11
CA LEU A 36 13.32 4.54 -6.32
C LEU A 36 13.15 5.20 -4.95
N PRO A 37 13.62 4.58 -3.85
CA PRO A 37 13.48 5.14 -2.51
C PRO A 37 13.98 6.59 -2.37
N GLU A 38 15.05 6.94 -3.08
CA GLU A 38 15.60 8.31 -3.12
C GLU A 38 14.68 9.32 -3.81
N GLU A 39 13.72 8.88 -4.62
CA GLU A 39 12.75 9.73 -5.30
C GLU A 39 11.55 10.11 -4.40
N GLU A 40 11.44 9.59 -3.18
CA GLU A 40 10.28 9.74 -2.28
C GLU A 40 9.82 11.21 -2.14
N TRP A 41 10.76 12.14 -1.89
CA TRP A 41 10.42 13.55 -1.72
C TRP A 41 9.93 14.22 -3.00
N THR A 42 10.57 13.92 -4.12
CA THR A 42 10.16 14.42 -5.43
C THR A 42 8.80 13.85 -5.80
N LEU A 43 8.59 12.55 -5.55
CA LEU A 43 7.33 11.86 -5.83
C LEU A 43 6.17 12.49 -5.06
N ARG A 44 6.33 12.83 -3.79
CA ARG A 44 5.28 13.47 -2.99
C ARG A 44 4.77 14.76 -3.62
N ASN A 45 5.68 15.63 -4.06
CA ASN A 45 5.32 16.88 -4.73
C ASN A 45 4.61 16.63 -6.07
N GLU A 46 5.11 15.67 -6.84
CA GLU A 46 4.50 15.32 -8.13
C GLU A 46 3.11 14.68 -7.99
N ILE A 47 2.89 13.90 -6.91
CA ILE A 47 1.58 13.32 -6.60
C ILE A 47 0.56 14.41 -6.24
N GLU A 48 0.94 15.45 -5.51
CA GLU A 48 0.05 16.58 -5.25
C GLU A 48 -0.43 17.22 -6.56
N GLY A 49 0.49 17.44 -7.50
CA GLY A 49 0.15 17.92 -8.83
C GLY A 49 -0.74 16.95 -9.61
N LEU A 50 -0.49 15.65 -9.53
CA LEU A 50 -1.32 14.62 -10.15
C LEU A 50 -2.75 14.61 -9.58
N ILE A 51 -2.90 14.71 -8.25
CA ILE A 51 -4.21 14.77 -7.58
C ILE A 51 -5.02 15.97 -8.10
N ILE A 52 -4.40 17.14 -8.21
CA ILE A 52 -5.05 18.35 -8.74
C ILE A 52 -5.51 18.12 -10.18
N ARG A 53 -4.67 17.56 -11.05
CA ARG A 53 -5.04 17.29 -12.46
C ARG A 53 -6.16 16.26 -12.59
N LEU A 54 -6.13 15.20 -11.78
CA LEU A 54 -7.20 14.20 -11.71
C LEU A 54 -8.51 14.82 -11.25
N SER A 55 -8.48 15.68 -10.22
CA SER A 55 -9.66 16.40 -9.73
C SER A 55 -10.29 17.29 -10.79
N HIS A 56 -9.49 18.04 -11.55
CA HIS A 56 -9.98 18.86 -12.67
C HIS A 56 -10.64 18.01 -13.77
N ASN A 57 -10.29 16.75 -13.89
CA ASN A 57 -10.87 15.80 -14.84
C ASN A 57 -11.97 14.91 -14.23
N GLY A 58 -12.53 15.30 -13.09
CA GLY A 58 -13.67 14.63 -12.46
C GLY A 58 -13.35 13.36 -11.67
N LYS A 59 -12.06 13.07 -11.43
CA LYS A 59 -11.62 11.99 -10.53
C LYS A 59 -11.26 12.55 -9.16
N GLN A 60 -11.62 11.83 -8.11
CA GLN A 60 -11.23 12.18 -6.74
C GLN A 60 -10.24 11.14 -6.21
N VAL A 61 -9.17 11.62 -5.61
CA VAL A 61 -8.14 10.77 -5.04
C VAL A 61 -8.26 10.76 -3.53
N SER A 62 -8.44 9.57 -2.96
CA SER A 62 -8.37 9.34 -1.52
C SER A 62 -7.00 8.76 -1.18
N VAL A 63 -6.22 9.50 -0.40
CA VAL A 63 -4.88 9.07 0.02
C VAL A 63 -4.97 8.34 1.36
N ILE A 64 -4.54 7.09 1.37
CA ILE A 64 -4.37 6.28 2.58
C ILE A 64 -2.87 6.13 2.84
N SER A 65 -2.42 6.60 4.00
CA SER A 65 -1.03 6.42 4.46
C SER A 65 -0.91 5.13 5.26
N PHE A 66 0.02 4.25 4.86
CA PHE A 66 0.32 3.04 5.62
C PHE A 66 0.77 3.34 7.07
N GLU A 67 1.47 4.44 7.27
CA GLU A 67 1.85 4.90 8.61
C GLU A 67 0.61 5.17 9.49
N LYS A 68 -0.37 5.90 8.95
CA LYS A 68 -1.62 6.20 9.68
C LYS A 68 -2.41 4.95 9.97
N VAL A 69 -2.55 4.05 8.97
CA VAL A 69 -3.24 2.77 9.14
C VAL A 69 -2.57 1.92 10.21
N LEU A 70 -1.25 1.84 10.23
CA LEU A 70 -0.50 1.12 11.26
C LEU A 70 -0.82 1.65 12.67
N TRP A 71 -0.79 2.98 12.86
CA TRP A 71 -1.11 3.58 14.14
C TRP A 71 -2.57 3.40 14.55
N GLU A 72 -3.51 3.46 13.60
CA GLU A 72 -4.92 3.17 13.85
C GLU A 72 -5.14 1.72 14.27
N LEU A 73 -4.47 0.77 13.62
CA LEU A 73 -4.53 -0.66 13.99
C LEU A 73 -4.02 -0.88 15.41
N ILE A 74 -2.87 -0.31 15.78
CA ILE A 74 -2.31 -0.44 17.14
C ILE A 74 -3.31 0.09 18.19
N ARG A 75 -3.94 1.25 17.96
CA ARG A 75 -4.94 1.81 18.86
C ARG A 75 -6.22 0.98 18.92
N ASN A 76 -6.66 0.43 17.79
CA ASN A 76 -7.85 -0.41 17.72
C ASN A 76 -7.63 -1.70 18.52
N VAL A 77 -6.46 -2.30 18.39
CA VAL A 77 -6.07 -3.49 19.17
C VAL A 77 -6.11 -3.20 20.66
N GLU A 78 -5.52 -2.08 21.11
CA GLU A 78 -5.54 -1.64 22.51
C GLU A 78 -6.98 -1.42 23.04
N SER A 79 -7.88 -0.96 22.17
CA SER A 79 -9.28 -0.75 22.56
C SER A 79 -10.06 -2.06 22.77
N ILE A 80 -9.64 -3.15 22.15
CA ILE A 80 -10.27 -4.47 22.26
C ILE A 80 -9.66 -5.26 23.41
N ASP A 81 -8.33 -5.20 23.54
CA ASP A 81 -7.58 -5.85 24.59
C ASP A 81 -6.56 -4.86 25.19
N SER A 82 -6.80 -4.42 26.41
CA SER A 82 -5.93 -3.47 27.11
C SER A 82 -4.54 -4.05 27.46
N GLY A 83 -4.34 -5.37 27.31
CA GLY A 83 -3.05 -6.03 27.42
C GLY A 83 -2.22 -6.00 26.15
N GLU A 84 -2.77 -5.45 25.08
CA GLU A 84 -2.16 -5.32 23.74
C GLU A 84 -1.95 -3.85 23.38
N GLY A 85 -1.50 -3.58 22.16
CA GLY A 85 -1.31 -2.21 21.65
C GLY A 85 0.07 -1.66 21.92
N LEU A 86 0.17 -0.32 22.00
CA LEU A 86 1.47 0.37 22.03
C LEU A 86 2.29 0.04 23.28
N ASN A 87 1.66 0.06 24.45
CA ASN A 87 2.37 -0.20 25.72
C ASN A 87 2.89 -1.63 25.77
N ALA A 88 2.10 -2.60 25.33
CA ALA A 88 2.51 -4.00 25.22
C ALA A 88 3.69 -4.17 24.25
N LEU A 89 3.67 -3.47 23.12
CA LEU A 89 4.77 -3.49 22.15
C LEU A 89 6.07 -2.92 22.74
N ILE A 90 5.99 -1.82 23.49
CA ILE A 90 7.15 -1.20 24.18
C ILE A 90 7.72 -2.13 25.24
N GLU A 91 6.86 -2.76 26.05
CA GLU A 91 7.27 -3.72 27.07
C GLU A 91 7.91 -4.96 26.44
N GLN A 92 7.32 -5.47 25.37
CA GLN A 92 7.85 -6.61 24.63
C GLN A 92 9.20 -6.30 23.99
N GLU A 93 9.37 -5.11 23.35
CA GLU A 93 10.64 -4.69 22.80
C GLU A 93 11.71 -4.57 23.87
N THR A 94 11.35 -4.01 25.04
CA THR A 94 12.28 -3.79 26.14
C THR A 94 12.72 -5.11 26.80
N SER A 95 11.81 -6.07 26.94
CA SER A 95 12.06 -7.35 27.64
C SER A 95 12.57 -8.45 26.73
N MET A 96 12.12 -8.53 25.47
CA MET A 96 12.39 -9.62 24.52
C MET A 96 13.13 -9.17 23.27
N GLY A 97 13.24 -7.86 23.05
CA GLY A 97 13.92 -7.25 21.90
C GLY A 97 13.00 -6.96 20.71
N PHE A 98 13.55 -6.14 19.80
CA PHE A 98 12.83 -5.63 18.62
C PHE A 98 12.17 -6.70 17.74
N SER A 99 12.85 -7.84 17.56
CA SER A 99 12.35 -8.94 16.71
C SER A 99 11.01 -9.51 17.19
N GLU A 100 10.79 -9.58 18.51
CA GLU A 100 9.52 -10.10 19.04
C GLU A 100 8.40 -9.08 18.92
N ALA A 101 8.67 -7.80 19.24
CA ALA A 101 7.72 -6.72 19.01
C ALA A 101 7.32 -6.63 17.52
N GLN A 102 8.28 -6.79 16.61
CA GLN A 102 8.03 -6.81 15.17
C GLN A 102 7.07 -7.94 14.76
N LYS A 103 7.22 -9.14 15.29
CA LYS A 103 6.29 -10.27 15.04
C LYS A 103 4.88 -9.95 15.50
N THR A 104 4.74 -9.28 16.63
CA THR A 104 3.43 -8.85 17.14
C THR A 104 2.78 -7.82 16.24
N ILE A 105 3.54 -6.82 15.74
CA ILE A 105 3.05 -5.88 14.73
C ILE A 105 2.62 -6.61 13.45
N GLN A 106 3.36 -7.61 13.01
CA GLN A 106 2.97 -8.43 11.85
C GLN A 106 1.61 -9.11 12.06
N LYS A 107 1.34 -9.63 13.26
CA LYS A 107 0.03 -10.22 13.60
C LYS A 107 -1.08 -9.18 13.59
N TYR A 108 -0.84 -7.96 14.06
CA TYR A 108 -1.80 -6.86 13.98
C TYR A 108 -2.11 -6.53 12.51
N LEU A 109 -1.08 -6.36 11.68
CA LEU A 109 -1.25 -6.02 10.28
C LEU A 109 -1.96 -7.11 9.47
N SER A 110 -1.70 -8.38 9.78
CA SER A 110 -2.32 -9.52 9.09
C SER A 110 -3.73 -9.86 9.62
N GLY A 111 -4.11 -9.37 10.79
CA GLY A 111 -5.36 -9.73 11.46
C GLY A 111 -5.34 -11.11 12.11
N GLU A 112 -4.17 -11.73 12.26
CA GLU A 112 -4.04 -13.08 12.83
C GLU A 112 -4.30 -13.12 14.34
N LEU A 113 -4.11 -11.99 15.04
CA LEU A 113 -4.20 -11.94 16.49
C LEU A 113 -5.60 -12.29 17.03
N TYR A 114 -6.65 -11.91 16.30
CA TYR A 114 -8.04 -12.05 16.73
C TYR A 114 -8.87 -13.00 15.86
N GLY A 115 -8.23 -13.87 15.09
CA GLY A 115 -8.91 -14.83 14.22
C GLY A 115 -9.70 -14.16 13.11
N ASN A 116 -11.03 -14.30 13.13
CA ASN A 116 -11.93 -13.70 12.13
C ASN A 116 -12.30 -12.23 12.44
N SER A 117 -11.57 -11.54 13.31
CA SER A 117 -11.85 -10.15 13.61
C SER A 117 -11.51 -9.25 12.39
N GLU A 118 -12.34 -8.26 12.15
CA GLU A 118 -12.19 -7.28 11.06
C GLU A 118 -11.09 -6.25 11.38
N ILE A 119 -9.90 -6.73 11.82
CA ILE A 119 -8.77 -5.89 12.22
C ILE A 119 -7.53 -6.31 11.45
N SER A 120 -7.40 -5.76 10.26
CA SER A 120 -6.19 -5.90 9.45
C SER A 120 -6.01 -4.65 8.60
N ILE A 121 -4.83 -4.54 7.98
CA ILE A 121 -4.57 -3.49 7.00
C ILE A 121 -5.56 -3.57 5.83
N ILE A 122 -5.98 -4.77 5.44
CA ILE A 122 -6.93 -4.98 4.34
C ILE A 122 -8.33 -4.52 4.77
N ASP A 123 -8.75 -4.82 6.00
CA ASP A 123 -10.06 -4.40 6.50
C ASP A 123 -10.16 -2.87 6.58
N ALA A 124 -9.08 -2.20 6.97
CA ALA A 124 -9.02 -0.74 6.97
C ALA A 124 -9.18 -0.16 5.56
N ILE A 125 -8.50 -0.74 4.56
CA ILE A 125 -8.62 -0.32 3.15
C ILE A 125 -10.01 -0.61 2.61
N GLU A 126 -10.55 -1.80 2.85
CA GLU A 126 -11.90 -2.21 2.41
C GLU A 126 -13.00 -1.33 3.02
N LYS A 127 -12.93 -1.07 4.32
CA LYS A 127 -13.85 -0.18 5.01
C LYS A 127 -13.86 1.21 4.40
N HIS A 128 -12.69 1.74 4.09
CA HIS A 128 -12.57 3.03 3.41
C HIS A 128 -13.13 2.98 1.99
N ALA A 129 -12.80 1.94 1.21
CA ALA A 129 -13.26 1.77 -0.16
C ALA A 129 -14.78 1.71 -0.27
N LYS A 130 -15.48 1.13 0.71
CA LYS A 130 -16.96 1.07 0.75
C LYS A 130 -17.64 2.44 0.85
N THR A 131 -16.90 3.49 1.21
CA THR A 131 -17.41 4.87 1.28
C THR A 131 -17.25 5.65 -0.02
N LEU A 132 -16.62 5.08 -1.04
CA LEU A 132 -16.18 5.72 -2.26
C LEU A 132 -17.03 5.29 -3.48
N ASP A 133 -17.03 6.12 -4.53
CA ASP A 133 -17.69 5.86 -5.81
C ASP A 133 -16.70 5.23 -6.81
N PRO A 134 -16.89 3.96 -7.26
CA PRO A 134 -15.98 3.29 -8.19
C PRO A 134 -15.77 4.00 -9.53
N GLN A 135 -16.69 4.86 -9.92
CA GLN A 135 -16.60 5.58 -11.20
C GLN A 135 -15.77 6.87 -11.11
N LYS A 136 -15.69 7.45 -9.91
CA LYS A 136 -15.05 8.76 -9.69
C LYS A 136 -13.80 8.68 -8.84
N ASP A 137 -13.81 7.77 -7.85
CA ASP A 137 -12.78 7.76 -6.83
C ASP A 137 -11.63 6.79 -7.15
N VAL A 138 -10.45 7.13 -6.66
CA VAL A 138 -9.24 6.33 -6.74
C VAL A 138 -8.57 6.35 -5.38
N ILE A 139 -8.05 5.23 -4.91
CA ILE A 139 -7.27 5.14 -3.67
C ILE A 139 -5.78 5.16 -4.02
N PHE A 140 -5.02 6.04 -3.40
CA PHE A 140 -3.56 6.03 -3.40
C PHE A 140 -3.06 5.51 -2.04
N LEU A 141 -2.40 4.35 -2.03
CA LEU A 141 -1.74 3.80 -0.85
C LEU A 141 -0.29 4.28 -0.84
N MET A 142 0.03 5.14 0.11
CA MET A 142 1.30 5.84 0.18
C MET A 142 2.08 5.52 1.47
N HIS A 143 3.35 5.93 1.49
CA HIS A 143 4.25 5.76 2.64
C HIS A 143 4.49 4.29 3.00
N ALA A 144 4.67 3.44 1.97
CA ALA A 144 4.94 2.02 2.15
C ALA A 144 6.24 1.75 2.94
N GLY A 145 7.15 2.72 3.01
CA GLY A 145 8.33 2.67 3.88
C GLY A 145 8.00 2.41 5.36
N ALA A 146 6.81 2.78 5.83
CA ALA A 146 6.35 2.47 7.19
C ALA A 146 6.22 0.96 7.46
N LEU A 147 6.15 0.14 6.42
CA LEU A 147 6.09 -1.32 6.52
C LEU A 147 7.48 -1.97 6.49
N SER A 148 8.55 -1.17 6.42
CA SER A 148 9.94 -1.61 6.50
C SER A 148 10.39 -1.74 7.98
N PRO A 149 11.34 -2.63 8.28
CA PRO A 149 11.82 -3.77 7.51
C PRO A 149 10.95 -5.01 7.79
N HIS A 150 10.26 -5.51 6.78
CA HIS A 150 9.46 -6.74 6.86
C HIS A 150 8.28 -6.74 7.85
N MET A 151 7.73 -5.59 8.18
CA MET A 151 6.53 -5.56 9.01
C MET A 151 5.33 -6.19 8.29
N TYR A 152 5.23 -5.97 6.97
CA TYR A 152 4.20 -6.60 6.16
C TYR A 152 4.62 -6.66 4.68
N HIS A 153 4.37 -7.77 4.01
CA HIS A 153 4.68 -7.92 2.59
C HIS A 153 3.56 -7.39 1.72
N ILE A 154 3.87 -6.40 0.88
CA ILE A 154 2.90 -5.82 -0.05
C ILE A 154 2.35 -6.85 -1.05
N SER A 155 3.15 -7.88 -1.40
CA SER A 155 2.65 -9.01 -2.21
C SER A 155 1.52 -9.75 -1.52
N SER A 156 1.68 -10.08 -0.25
CA SER A 156 0.64 -10.76 0.54
C SER A 156 -0.60 -9.87 0.70
N MET A 157 -0.42 -8.56 0.83
CA MET A 157 -1.52 -7.61 0.84
C MET A 157 -2.28 -7.63 -0.48
N ALA A 158 -1.57 -7.57 -1.60
CA ALA A 158 -2.16 -7.56 -2.93
C ALA A 158 -2.95 -8.85 -3.22
N GLU A 159 -2.43 -10.01 -2.81
CA GLU A 159 -3.16 -11.29 -2.90
C GLU A 159 -4.45 -11.28 -2.10
N ARG A 160 -4.39 -10.86 -0.84
CA ARG A 160 -5.58 -10.80 0.03
C ARG A 160 -6.62 -9.77 -0.45
N MET A 161 -6.20 -8.66 -1.06
CA MET A 161 -7.11 -7.68 -1.65
C MET A 161 -7.96 -8.28 -2.79
N GLN A 162 -7.41 -9.25 -3.54
CA GLN A 162 -8.15 -9.93 -4.62
C GLN A 162 -9.40 -10.63 -4.09
N ASP A 163 -9.32 -11.24 -2.91
CA ASP A 163 -10.44 -11.96 -2.30
C ASP A 163 -11.56 -11.03 -1.79
N ARG A 164 -11.26 -9.73 -1.61
CA ARG A 164 -12.19 -8.76 -1.00
C ARG A 164 -13.08 -8.02 -1.98
N LYS A 165 -12.93 -8.21 -3.31
CA LYS A 165 -13.75 -7.59 -4.36
C LYS A 165 -13.87 -6.07 -4.24
N ILE A 166 -12.77 -5.38 -3.90
CA ILE A 166 -12.74 -3.93 -3.85
C ILE A 166 -12.86 -3.38 -5.26
N ALA A 167 -13.96 -2.69 -5.56
CA ALA A 167 -14.25 -2.18 -6.90
C ALA A 167 -13.56 -0.84 -7.22
N ILE A 168 -13.02 -0.16 -6.21
CA ILE A 168 -12.32 1.11 -6.36
C ILE A 168 -10.92 0.86 -6.93
N PRO A 169 -10.44 1.65 -7.91
CA PRO A 169 -9.04 1.62 -8.33
C PRO A 169 -8.09 1.91 -7.18
N VAL A 170 -7.11 1.03 -6.98
CA VAL A 170 -6.10 1.17 -5.91
C VAL A 170 -4.70 1.19 -6.52
N ILE A 171 -3.98 2.27 -6.28
CA ILE A 171 -2.58 2.42 -6.69
C ILE A 171 -1.69 2.35 -5.46
N ILE A 172 -0.81 1.36 -5.42
CA ILE A 172 0.15 1.16 -4.34
C ILE A 172 1.47 1.81 -4.77
N PHE A 173 1.87 2.88 -4.09
CA PHE A 173 3.17 3.50 -4.31
C PHE A 173 4.24 2.70 -3.57
N TYR A 174 5.09 2.02 -4.34
CA TYR A 174 6.03 1.03 -3.87
C TYR A 174 7.48 1.52 -4.04
N PRO A 175 8.20 1.84 -2.96
CA PRO A 175 9.60 2.18 -3.02
C PRO A 175 10.44 0.93 -3.26
N GLY A 176 11.19 0.90 -4.36
CA GLY A 176 12.04 -0.24 -4.67
C GLY A 176 12.40 -0.37 -6.13
N THR A 177 12.91 -1.54 -6.49
CA THR A 177 13.35 -1.87 -7.85
C THR A 177 12.70 -3.15 -8.35
N LYS A 178 12.65 -3.28 -9.67
CA LYS A 178 12.15 -4.48 -10.34
C LYS A 178 13.29 -5.44 -10.62
N GLU A 179 13.08 -6.71 -10.31
CA GLU A 179 13.98 -7.79 -10.69
C GLU A 179 13.26 -8.80 -11.59
N GLY A 180 13.85 -9.05 -12.77
CA GLY A 180 13.21 -9.90 -13.76
C GLY A 180 11.88 -9.34 -14.26
N THR A 181 10.92 -10.22 -14.50
CA THR A 181 9.64 -9.83 -15.14
C THR A 181 8.59 -9.38 -14.13
N ILE A 182 8.55 -10.01 -12.95
CA ILE A 182 7.40 -9.91 -12.02
C ILE A 182 7.79 -9.80 -10.54
N SER A 183 9.07 -9.78 -10.21
CA SER A 183 9.54 -9.66 -8.83
C SER A 183 9.93 -8.23 -8.52
N LEU A 184 9.62 -7.78 -7.31
CA LEU A 184 9.98 -6.44 -6.82
C LEU A 184 10.84 -6.57 -5.57
N ARG A 185 11.88 -5.72 -5.48
CA ARG A 185 12.76 -5.59 -4.34
C ARG A 185 12.36 -4.34 -3.55
N PHE A 186 11.82 -4.55 -2.36
CA PHE A 186 11.38 -3.47 -1.48
C PHE A 186 12.55 -2.65 -0.94
N MET A 187 12.47 -1.34 -1.02
CA MET A 187 13.47 -0.37 -0.54
C MET A 187 14.89 -0.62 -1.11
N ASP A 188 15.00 -1.32 -2.23
CA ASP A 188 16.26 -1.76 -2.85
C ASP A 188 17.21 -2.50 -1.89
N LEU A 189 16.67 -3.24 -0.93
CA LEU A 189 17.45 -3.99 0.05
C LEU A 189 18.09 -5.22 -0.61
N ARG A 190 19.43 -5.20 -0.78
CA ARG A 190 20.19 -6.22 -1.53
C ARG A 190 20.38 -7.54 -0.80
N ASP A 191 20.27 -7.54 0.51
CA ASP A 191 20.44 -8.70 1.39
C ASP A 191 19.22 -9.64 1.41
N LYS A 192 18.20 -9.32 0.62
CA LYS A 192 16.94 -10.08 0.60
C LYS A 192 16.56 -10.45 -0.82
N GLU A 193 16.09 -11.68 -0.96
CA GLU A 193 15.52 -12.14 -2.21
C GLU A 193 14.27 -11.32 -2.56
N PRO A 194 14.09 -10.99 -3.86
CA PRO A 194 12.89 -10.33 -4.32
C PRO A 194 11.69 -11.19 -3.99
N THR A 195 10.70 -10.62 -3.35
CA THR A 195 9.49 -11.34 -2.98
C THR A 195 8.32 -11.00 -3.89
N GLY A 196 7.53 -12.00 -4.21
CA GLY A 196 6.23 -11.85 -4.86
C GLY A 196 6.23 -12.14 -6.35
N ASN A 197 5.18 -12.83 -6.75
CA ASN A 197 4.78 -12.99 -8.13
C ASN A 197 3.60 -12.04 -8.35
N TYR A 198 3.91 -10.79 -8.68
CA TYR A 198 2.88 -9.77 -8.83
C TYR A 198 2.13 -9.96 -10.15
N ARG A 199 0.93 -10.49 -10.09
CA ARG A 199 -0.03 -10.52 -11.21
C ARG A 199 -0.77 -9.19 -11.36
N ILE A 200 -0.11 -8.09 -11.05
CA ILE A 200 -0.64 -6.74 -11.00
C ILE A 200 0.11 -5.88 -12.01
N LYS A 201 -0.56 -4.91 -12.60
CA LYS A 201 0.07 -3.94 -13.49
C LYS A 201 1.07 -3.08 -12.73
N ILE A 202 2.28 -2.96 -13.27
CA ILE A 202 3.35 -2.15 -12.67
C ILE A 202 3.56 -0.94 -13.57
N PHE A 203 3.52 0.24 -12.95
CA PHE A 203 3.91 1.52 -13.53
C PHE A 203 5.25 1.95 -12.94
N GLY A 204 5.95 2.83 -13.61
CA GLY A 204 7.19 3.43 -13.09
C GLY A 204 8.46 2.61 -13.34
N ASP A 205 8.34 1.40 -13.89
CA ASP A 205 9.46 0.52 -14.21
C ASP A 205 10.11 0.79 -15.58
N GLU A 206 9.64 1.82 -16.26
CA GLU A 206 10.15 2.19 -17.59
C GLU A 206 11.49 2.94 -17.46
N ALA A 207 12.52 2.39 -18.10
CA ALA A 207 13.82 3.02 -18.27
C ALA A 207 13.77 4.26 -19.18
#